data_3ff0899dd1a93ffedfffa6f70bed0284
#
_entry.id   3ff0899dd1a93ffedfffa6f70bed0284
#
_cell.length_a   1.000
_cell.length_b   1.000
_cell.length_c   1.000
_cell.angle_alpha   90.00
_cell.angle_beta   90.00
_cell.angle_gamma   90.00
#
_symmetry.space_group_name_H-M   'P 1'
#
loop_
_entity.id
_entity.type
_entity.pdbx_description
1 polymer ?
#
loop_
_entity_poly.entity_id
_entity_poly.type
_entity_poly.pdbx_seq_one_letter_code
_entity_poly.pdbx_strand_id
1 'polypeptide(L)'
;TLLASSAASDVYKRQYLARAAAYYHDIGKLKNPQYYSENQTDGHNPHDEITPELSTSLIKKHVSNGLLIAKEYRLPDMFGVFIKEHHGTMPIQFFYSKAQKYTDGTLDDTGFRYDGPTPSNKISAILMICDASEAALRALSVDDRMKAEQIVGNIINDRLKYHQFDNCDITMKELNIIKETIVTVYVGISHKRIVYPNQKKNDESKAE
;
A
#
# COMPACT_ATOMS: atom_id res chain seq x y z
N THR A 1 -30.24 21.24 12.99
CA THR A 1 -30.13 19.85 13.49
C THR A 1 -30.12 18.82 12.39
N LEU A 2 -30.93 18.94 11.32
CA LEU A 2 -30.97 18.01 10.18
C LEU A 2 -29.65 18.07 9.36
N LEU A 3 -29.08 19.26 9.14
CA LEU A 3 -27.81 19.42 8.41
C LEU A 3 -26.60 18.82 9.17
N ALA A 4 -26.56 18.95 10.48
CA ALA A 4 -25.52 18.34 11.30
C ALA A 4 -25.64 16.80 11.33
N SER A 5 -26.86 16.28 11.31
CA SER A 5 -27.14 14.83 11.23
C SER A 5 -26.72 14.25 9.86
N SER A 6 -26.96 14.97 8.74
CA SER A 6 -26.54 14.52 7.41
C SER A 6 -25.02 14.55 7.26
N ALA A 7 -24.36 15.62 7.71
CA ALA A 7 -22.90 15.71 7.67
C ALA A 7 -22.21 14.61 8.51
N ALA A 8 -22.70 14.35 9.73
CA ALA A 8 -22.19 13.26 10.57
C ALA A 8 -22.42 11.89 9.91
N SER A 9 -23.58 11.67 9.28
CA SER A 9 -23.88 10.44 8.53
C SER A 9 -22.94 10.26 7.33
N ASP A 10 -22.60 11.34 6.61
CA ASP A 10 -21.72 11.29 5.46
C ASP A 10 -20.25 11.01 5.85
N VAL A 11 -19.78 11.60 6.94
CA VAL A 11 -18.45 11.29 7.50
C VAL A 11 -18.39 9.81 7.90
N TYR A 12 -19.39 9.31 8.59
CA TYR A 12 -19.49 7.92 9.03
C TYR A 12 -19.48 6.95 7.83
N LYS A 13 -20.28 7.21 6.79
CA LYS A 13 -20.32 6.42 5.56
C LYS A 13 -18.95 6.39 4.86
N ARG A 14 -18.25 7.52 4.79
CA ARG A 14 -16.93 7.62 4.17
C ARG A 14 -15.87 6.81 4.93
N GLN A 15 -15.95 6.76 6.27
CA GLN A 15 -15.05 5.93 7.09
C GLN A 15 -15.25 4.43 6.80
N TYR A 16 -16.50 3.97 6.73
CA TYR A 16 -16.76 2.57 6.37
C TYR A 16 -16.32 2.24 4.96
N LEU A 17 -16.53 3.15 4.02
CA LEU A 17 -16.12 2.96 2.64
C LEU A 17 -14.57 2.88 2.54
N ALA A 18 -13.85 3.77 3.20
CA ALA A 18 -12.38 3.74 3.22
C ALA A 18 -11.85 2.44 3.85
N ARG A 19 -12.47 1.99 4.95
CA ARG A 19 -12.12 0.71 5.58
C ARG A 19 -12.39 -0.48 4.66
N ALA A 20 -13.53 -0.52 3.99
CA ALA A 20 -13.86 -1.56 3.04
C ALA A 20 -12.92 -1.53 1.83
N ALA A 21 -12.58 -0.34 1.30
CA ALA A 21 -11.58 -0.17 0.25
C ALA A 21 -10.23 -0.78 0.65
N ALA A 22 -9.78 -0.54 1.88
CA ALA A 22 -8.54 -1.10 2.41
C ALA A 22 -8.54 -2.65 2.49
N TYR A 23 -9.70 -3.28 2.68
CA TYR A 23 -9.78 -4.74 2.65
C TYR A 23 -9.77 -5.33 1.24
N TYR A 24 -10.29 -4.62 0.25
CA TYR A 24 -10.53 -5.18 -1.08
C TYR A 24 -9.56 -4.71 -2.16
N HIS A 25 -8.76 -3.65 -1.94
CA HIS A 25 -7.89 -3.11 -3.00
C HIS A 25 -6.93 -4.15 -3.57
N ASP A 26 -6.47 -5.05 -2.76
CA ASP A 26 -5.44 -6.07 -3.05
C ASP A 26 -5.98 -7.49 -3.26
N ILE A 27 -7.31 -7.68 -3.40
CA ILE A 27 -7.90 -9.03 -3.53
C ILE A 27 -7.35 -9.81 -4.73
N GLY A 28 -6.80 -9.14 -5.72
CA GLY A 28 -6.17 -9.78 -6.88
C GLY A 28 -4.90 -10.55 -6.57
N LYS A 29 -4.24 -10.28 -5.44
CA LYS A 29 -3.08 -11.04 -4.96
C LYS A 29 -3.42 -12.51 -4.69
N LEU A 30 -4.69 -12.84 -4.45
CA LEU A 30 -5.17 -14.20 -4.24
C LEU A 30 -4.94 -15.14 -5.44
N LYS A 31 -4.78 -14.62 -6.66
CA LYS A 31 -4.53 -15.46 -7.85
C LYS A 31 -3.11 -16.03 -7.88
N ASN A 32 -2.12 -15.29 -7.37
CA ASN A 32 -0.72 -15.69 -7.39
C ASN A 32 -0.01 -15.25 -6.08
N PRO A 33 -0.45 -15.74 -4.91
CA PRO A 33 -0.02 -15.23 -3.61
C PRO A 33 1.49 -15.33 -3.36
N GLN A 34 2.17 -16.33 -3.94
CA GLN A 34 3.60 -16.59 -3.77
C GLN A 34 4.52 -15.46 -4.29
N TYR A 35 4.02 -14.60 -5.18
CA TYR A 35 4.79 -13.47 -5.69
C TYR A 35 4.77 -12.23 -4.79
N TYR A 36 4.03 -12.24 -3.68
CA TYR A 36 3.92 -11.11 -2.77
C TYR A 36 4.61 -11.42 -1.45
N SER A 37 5.49 -10.51 -1.01
CA SER A 37 6.40 -10.71 0.13
C SER A 37 5.69 -11.07 1.43
N GLU A 38 4.46 -10.60 1.62
CA GLU A 38 3.64 -10.92 2.79
C GLU A 38 3.22 -12.40 2.88
N ASN A 39 3.31 -13.15 1.77
CA ASN A 39 2.96 -14.56 1.69
C ASN A 39 4.19 -15.49 1.56
N GLN A 40 5.40 -14.92 1.55
CA GLN A 40 6.65 -15.69 1.49
C GLN A 40 7.11 -16.03 2.91
N THR A 41 7.07 -17.29 3.29
CA THR A 41 7.35 -17.77 4.66
C THR A 41 8.67 -18.53 4.80
N ASP A 42 9.22 -19.04 3.70
CA ASP A 42 10.37 -19.93 3.64
C ASP A 42 11.68 -19.26 3.22
N GLY A 43 11.66 -17.95 3.04
CA GLY A 43 12.82 -17.17 2.58
C GLY A 43 13.11 -17.31 1.08
N HIS A 44 12.31 -18.09 0.34
CA HIS A 44 12.37 -18.18 -1.11
C HIS A 44 11.57 -17.06 -1.76
N ASN A 45 12.23 -16.30 -2.66
CA ASN A 45 11.58 -15.23 -3.41
C ASN A 45 11.53 -15.60 -4.91
N PRO A 46 10.36 -15.97 -5.46
CA PRO A 46 10.23 -16.36 -6.88
C PRO A 46 10.70 -15.28 -7.86
N HIS A 47 10.78 -14.01 -7.45
CA HIS A 47 11.30 -12.93 -8.28
C HIS A 47 12.83 -12.95 -8.48
N ASP A 48 13.55 -13.80 -7.77
CA ASP A 48 14.98 -13.97 -7.97
C ASP A 48 15.31 -14.92 -9.13
N GLU A 49 14.33 -15.73 -9.55
CA GLU A 49 14.47 -16.71 -10.63
C GLU A 49 13.98 -16.18 -11.99
N ILE A 50 13.42 -14.97 -12.04
CA ILE A 50 12.82 -14.37 -13.24
C ILE A 50 13.35 -12.96 -13.48
N THR A 51 13.17 -12.46 -14.72
CA THR A 51 13.64 -11.12 -15.08
C THR A 51 12.84 -10.02 -14.37
N PRO A 52 13.42 -8.82 -14.19
CA PRO A 52 12.70 -7.70 -13.59
C PRO A 52 11.42 -7.30 -14.36
N GLU A 53 11.42 -7.43 -15.69
CA GLU A 53 10.27 -7.13 -16.55
C GLU A 53 9.14 -8.12 -16.31
N LEU A 54 9.46 -9.42 -16.22
CA LEU A 54 8.47 -10.45 -15.91
C LEU A 54 7.93 -10.28 -14.50
N SER A 55 8.80 -9.99 -13.52
CA SER A 55 8.43 -9.66 -12.16
C SER A 55 7.45 -8.49 -12.11
N THR A 56 7.75 -7.40 -12.82
CA THR A 56 6.88 -6.23 -12.96
C THR A 56 5.51 -6.60 -13.53
N SER A 57 5.49 -7.39 -14.60
CA SER A 57 4.24 -7.85 -15.22
C SER A 57 3.39 -8.67 -14.26
N LEU A 58 4.02 -9.57 -13.48
CA LEU A 58 3.33 -10.40 -12.49
C LEU A 58 2.74 -9.56 -11.34
N ILE A 59 3.52 -8.60 -10.83
CA ILE A 59 3.05 -7.71 -9.77
C ILE A 59 1.86 -6.86 -10.28
N LYS A 60 1.96 -6.24 -11.46
CA LYS A 60 0.87 -5.44 -12.04
C LYS A 60 -0.44 -6.22 -12.18
N LYS A 61 -0.37 -7.53 -12.40
CA LYS A 61 -1.56 -8.38 -12.60
C LYS A 61 -2.51 -8.41 -11.42
N HIS A 62 -2.08 -8.08 -10.18
CA HIS A 62 -3.04 -8.08 -9.07
C HIS A 62 -4.16 -7.06 -9.28
N VAL A 63 -3.89 -5.93 -9.95
CA VAL A 63 -4.92 -4.93 -10.25
C VAL A 63 -6.00 -5.52 -11.18
N SER A 64 -5.59 -6.08 -12.32
CA SER A 64 -6.53 -6.71 -13.26
C SER A 64 -7.23 -7.95 -12.69
N ASN A 65 -6.51 -8.78 -11.94
CA ASN A 65 -7.08 -9.93 -11.23
C ASN A 65 -8.09 -9.48 -10.16
N GLY A 66 -7.80 -8.42 -9.44
CA GLY A 66 -8.69 -7.83 -8.45
C GLY A 66 -10.02 -7.39 -9.05
N LEU A 67 -9.98 -6.76 -10.23
CA LEU A 67 -11.18 -6.37 -10.96
C LEU A 67 -12.01 -7.58 -11.42
N LEU A 68 -11.34 -8.65 -11.88
CA LEU A 68 -12.02 -9.89 -12.24
C LEU A 68 -12.72 -10.52 -11.04
N ILE A 69 -12.03 -10.62 -9.90
CA ILE A 69 -12.59 -11.14 -8.65
C ILE A 69 -13.75 -10.26 -8.17
N ALA A 70 -13.58 -8.94 -8.16
CA ALA A 70 -14.63 -8.01 -7.76
C ALA A 70 -15.91 -8.18 -8.60
N LYS A 71 -15.77 -8.37 -9.91
CA LYS A 71 -16.88 -8.64 -10.82
C LYS A 71 -17.50 -10.01 -10.56
N GLU A 72 -16.70 -11.06 -10.40
CA GLU A 72 -17.15 -12.43 -10.12
C GLU A 72 -18.00 -12.50 -8.86
N TYR A 73 -17.55 -11.82 -7.79
CA TYR A 73 -18.25 -11.77 -6.50
C TYR A 73 -19.27 -10.63 -6.39
N ARG A 74 -19.53 -9.92 -7.49
CA ARG A 74 -20.53 -8.83 -7.57
C ARG A 74 -20.31 -7.74 -6.52
N LEU A 75 -19.05 -7.39 -6.26
CA LEU A 75 -18.76 -6.22 -5.42
C LEU A 75 -19.30 -4.96 -6.11
N PRO A 76 -19.78 -3.97 -5.33
CA PRO A 76 -20.20 -2.69 -5.89
C PRO A 76 -19.11 -2.04 -6.74
N ASP A 77 -19.47 -1.39 -7.85
CA ASP A 77 -18.54 -0.83 -8.86
C ASP A 77 -17.49 0.11 -8.26
N MET A 78 -17.83 0.80 -7.17
CA MET A 78 -16.89 1.68 -6.47
C MET A 78 -15.61 0.97 -5.98
N PHE A 79 -15.67 -0.33 -5.67
CA PHE A 79 -14.46 -1.09 -5.32
C PHE A 79 -13.53 -1.26 -6.50
N GLY A 80 -14.07 -1.37 -7.72
CA GLY A 80 -13.27 -1.38 -8.94
C GLY A 80 -12.45 -0.10 -9.12
N VAL A 81 -12.97 1.06 -8.68
CA VAL A 81 -12.24 2.33 -8.68
C VAL A 81 -11.02 2.22 -7.75
N PHE A 82 -11.21 1.79 -6.50
CA PHE A 82 -10.12 1.67 -5.52
C PHE A 82 -9.06 0.66 -5.96
N ILE A 83 -9.49 -0.49 -6.50
CA ILE A 83 -8.58 -1.53 -7.04
C ILE A 83 -7.73 -0.97 -8.20
N LYS A 84 -8.30 -0.15 -9.09
CA LYS A 84 -7.55 0.43 -10.21
C LYS A 84 -6.59 1.52 -9.78
N GLU A 85 -6.98 2.36 -8.83
CA GLU A 85 -6.34 3.63 -8.55
C GLU A 85 -5.28 3.57 -7.45
N HIS A 86 -5.23 2.51 -6.62
CA HIS A 86 -4.40 2.49 -5.42
C HIS A 86 -2.89 2.55 -5.71
N HIS A 87 -2.45 2.18 -6.90
CA HIS A 87 -1.06 2.36 -7.33
C HIS A 87 -0.88 3.49 -8.35
N GLY A 88 -1.97 3.98 -8.95
CA GLY A 88 -1.91 5.01 -9.99
C GLY A 88 -1.01 4.62 -11.16
N THR A 89 -0.11 5.52 -11.53
CA THR A 89 0.91 5.32 -12.56
C THR A 89 2.33 5.29 -11.97
N MET A 90 2.46 4.94 -10.68
CA MET A 90 3.75 4.91 -9.99
C MET A 90 4.68 3.83 -10.57
N PRO A 91 6.01 4.09 -10.63
CA PRO A 91 6.97 3.07 -11.00
C PRO A 91 7.10 2.01 -9.90
N ILE A 92 7.28 0.75 -10.30
CA ILE A 92 7.70 -0.34 -9.41
C ILE A 92 9.21 -0.25 -9.27
N GLN A 93 9.64 0.68 -8.41
CA GLN A 93 11.02 1.15 -8.29
C GLN A 93 12.02 0.02 -8.06
N PHE A 94 11.64 -1.01 -7.30
CA PHE A 94 12.52 -2.14 -7.00
C PHE A 94 12.96 -2.87 -8.27
N PHE A 95 12.02 -3.24 -9.13
CA PHE A 95 12.35 -3.96 -10.36
C PHE A 95 12.97 -3.06 -11.42
N TYR A 96 12.57 -1.81 -11.50
CA TYR A 96 13.21 -0.82 -12.35
C TYR A 96 14.71 -0.66 -11.98
N SER A 97 15.01 -0.47 -10.69
CA SER A 97 16.39 -0.37 -10.22
C SER A 97 17.19 -1.66 -10.40
N LYS A 98 16.52 -2.85 -10.30
CA LYS A 98 17.16 -4.14 -10.60
C LYS A 98 17.49 -4.24 -12.08
N ALA A 99 16.59 -3.85 -12.98
CA ALA A 99 16.81 -3.85 -14.43
C ALA A 99 17.94 -2.89 -14.87
N GLN A 100 17.98 -1.68 -14.30
CA GLN A 100 19.02 -0.70 -14.59
C GLN A 100 20.45 -1.23 -14.39
N LYS A 101 20.66 -2.14 -13.41
CA LYS A 101 21.98 -2.74 -13.13
C LYS A 101 22.49 -3.64 -14.26
N TYR A 102 21.61 -4.13 -15.11
CA TYR A 102 21.93 -5.03 -16.22
C TYR A 102 21.81 -4.36 -17.58
N THR A 103 21.53 -3.06 -17.62
CA THR A 103 21.33 -2.30 -18.86
C THR A 103 22.46 -1.28 -19.02
N ASP A 104 23.17 -1.35 -20.15
CA ASP A 104 24.13 -0.33 -20.52
C ASP A 104 23.40 0.91 -21.04
N GLY A 105 23.46 2.01 -20.30
CA GLY A 105 22.82 3.28 -20.63
C GLY A 105 21.56 3.61 -19.82
N THR A 106 20.73 4.52 -20.37
CA THR A 106 19.45 4.92 -19.74
C THR A 106 18.34 3.95 -20.11
N LEU A 107 17.76 3.33 -19.09
CA LEU A 107 16.56 2.50 -19.24
C LEU A 107 15.31 3.38 -19.10
N ASP A 108 14.37 3.26 -20.02
CA ASP A 108 13.02 3.87 -19.88
C ASP A 108 12.22 3.12 -18.80
N ASP A 109 11.58 3.87 -17.91
CA ASP A 109 10.80 3.29 -16.81
C ASP A 109 9.35 2.94 -17.18
N THR A 110 8.91 3.25 -18.40
CA THR A 110 7.52 3.06 -18.86
C THR A 110 7.05 1.61 -18.68
N GLY A 111 7.90 0.64 -18.97
CA GLY A 111 7.61 -0.79 -18.78
C GLY A 111 7.46 -1.21 -17.32
N PHE A 112 7.99 -0.42 -16.40
CA PHE A 112 8.01 -0.69 -14.96
C PHE A 112 6.98 0.11 -14.18
N ARG A 113 6.03 0.78 -14.85
CA ARG A 113 4.97 1.57 -14.22
C ARG A 113 3.67 0.79 -14.15
N TYR A 114 2.87 1.08 -13.12
CA TYR A 114 1.46 0.68 -13.09
C TYR A 114 0.69 1.41 -14.20
N ASP A 115 -0.39 0.79 -14.67
CA ASP A 115 -1.14 1.25 -15.85
C ASP A 115 -2.19 2.32 -15.49
N GLY A 116 -2.35 2.63 -14.21
CA GLY A 116 -3.30 3.63 -13.74
C GLY A 116 -4.77 3.18 -13.73
N PRO A 117 -5.70 4.10 -13.60
CA PRO A 117 -5.53 5.56 -13.55
C PRO A 117 -4.98 6.09 -12.21
N THR A 118 -4.62 7.39 -12.19
CA THR A 118 -4.30 8.11 -10.95
C THR A 118 -5.55 8.28 -10.07
N PRO A 119 -5.41 8.45 -8.74
CA PRO A 119 -6.52 8.66 -7.83
C PRO A 119 -7.48 9.76 -8.27
N SER A 120 -8.76 9.43 -8.37
CA SER A 120 -9.86 10.35 -8.75
C SER A 120 -10.61 10.92 -7.54
N ASN A 121 -10.31 10.42 -6.34
CA ASN A 121 -10.98 10.84 -5.11
C ASN A 121 -10.06 10.68 -3.89
N LYS A 122 -10.42 11.35 -2.77
CA LYS A 122 -9.59 11.35 -1.55
C LYS A 122 -9.40 9.97 -0.92
N ILE A 123 -10.36 9.06 -1.05
CA ILE A 123 -10.22 7.70 -0.49
C ILE A 123 -9.15 6.92 -1.26
N SER A 124 -9.16 6.98 -2.59
CA SER A 124 -8.11 6.38 -3.43
C SER A 124 -6.73 6.98 -3.13
N ALA A 125 -6.64 8.31 -2.94
CA ALA A 125 -5.38 8.98 -2.60
C ALA A 125 -4.85 8.55 -1.22
N ILE A 126 -5.73 8.49 -0.21
CA ILE A 126 -5.38 8.01 1.13
C ILE A 126 -4.92 6.55 1.07
N LEU A 127 -5.64 5.69 0.35
CA LEU A 127 -5.29 4.28 0.19
C LEU A 127 -3.90 4.12 -0.43
N MET A 128 -3.61 4.85 -1.52
CA MET A 128 -2.29 4.87 -2.18
C MET A 128 -1.16 5.25 -1.22
N ILE A 129 -1.37 6.26 -0.36
CA ILE A 129 -0.36 6.70 0.60
C ILE A 129 -0.20 5.66 1.71
N CYS A 130 -1.31 5.15 2.25
CA CYS A 130 -1.30 4.19 3.35
C CYS A 130 -0.63 2.87 2.96
N ASP A 131 -1.00 2.30 1.81
CA ASP A 131 -0.44 1.05 1.29
C ASP A 131 1.08 1.16 1.10
N ALA A 132 1.53 2.17 0.37
CA ALA A 132 2.96 2.38 0.15
C ALA A 132 3.73 2.68 1.45
N SER A 133 3.12 3.40 2.39
CA SER A 133 3.75 3.69 3.68
C SER A 133 3.87 2.45 4.54
N GLU A 134 2.84 1.61 4.61
CA GLU A 134 2.88 0.34 5.35
C GLU A 134 3.97 -0.57 4.80
N ALA A 135 4.00 -0.78 3.47
CA ALA A 135 4.99 -1.61 2.81
C ALA A 135 6.44 -1.13 3.09
N ALA A 136 6.70 0.17 2.97
CA ALA A 136 8.04 0.74 3.18
C ALA A 136 8.46 0.68 4.66
N LEU A 137 7.59 1.05 5.59
CA LEU A 137 7.88 1.06 7.01
C LEU A 137 8.12 -0.37 7.54
N ARG A 138 7.36 -1.35 7.05
CA ARG A 138 7.52 -2.77 7.37
C ARG A 138 8.82 -3.33 6.81
N ALA A 139 9.11 -3.08 5.52
CA ALA A 139 10.32 -3.59 4.87
C ALA A 139 11.61 -3.07 5.51
N LEU A 140 11.59 -1.83 6.03
CA LEU A 140 12.72 -1.22 6.72
C LEU A 140 12.74 -1.45 8.23
N SER A 141 11.77 -2.20 8.77
CA SER A 141 11.61 -2.48 10.21
C SER A 141 11.76 -1.22 11.07
N VAL A 142 11.06 -0.15 10.67
CA VAL A 142 11.18 1.17 11.30
C VAL A 142 10.52 1.16 12.67
N ASP A 143 11.26 1.58 13.70
CA ASP A 143 10.80 1.72 15.09
C ASP A 143 10.87 3.17 15.61
N ASP A 144 11.58 4.04 14.90
CA ASP A 144 11.76 5.45 15.24
C ASP A 144 10.75 6.36 14.51
N ARG A 145 10.15 7.30 15.28
CA ARG A 145 9.17 8.25 14.78
C ARG A 145 9.73 9.18 13.71
N MET A 146 10.93 9.74 13.92
CA MET A 146 11.54 10.69 12.98
C MET A 146 11.81 10.01 11.63
N LYS A 147 12.30 8.77 11.68
CA LYS A 147 12.54 7.96 10.47
C LYS A 147 11.23 7.62 9.75
N ALA A 148 10.18 7.29 10.50
CA ALA A 148 8.84 7.07 9.93
C ALA A 148 8.30 8.34 9.26
N GLU A 149 8.42 9.52 9.89
CA GLU A 149 8.01 10.80 9.33
C GLU A 149 8.75 11.12 8.03
N GLN A 150 10.05 10.85 7.96
CA GLN A 150 10.87 11.05 6.77
C GLN A 150 10.41 10.13 5.63
N ILE A 151 10.20 8.85 5.90
CA ILE A 151 9.79 7.86 4.89
C ILE A 151 8.41 8.21 4.33
N VAL A 152 7.42 8.46 5.20
CA VAL A 152 6.07 8.81 4.75
C VAL A 152 6.07 10.16 4.01
N GLY A 153 6.88 11.12 4.47
CA GLY A 153 7.07 12.39 3.78
C GLY A 153 7.63 12.21 2.37
N ASN A 154 8.66 11.39 2.20
CA ASN A 154 9.24 11.08 0.89
C ASN A 154 8.22 10.38 -0.02
N ILE A 155 7.44 9.45 0.51
CA ILE A 155 6.36 8.79 -0.23
C ILE A 155 5.36 9.80 -0.78
N ILE A 156 4.89 10.74 0.04
CA ILE A 156 3.95 11.79 -0.41
C ILE A 156 4.60 12.68 -1.46
N ASN A 157 5.85 13.11 -1.25
CA ASN A 157 6.57 13.95 -2.21
C ASN A 157 6.76 13.27 -3.56
N ASP A 158 7.05 11.96 -3.58
CA ASP A 158 7.14 11.19 -4.82
C ASP A 158 5.79 11.16 -5.57
N ARG A 159 4.66 10.98 -4.86
CA ARG A 159 3.33 11.02 -5.48
C ARG A 159 3.01 12.38 -6.07
N LEU A 160 3.37 13.46 -5.40
CA LEU A 160 3.25 14.81 -5.93
C LEU A 160 4.13 15.02 -7.17
N LYS A 161 5.40 14.59 -7.11
CA LYS A 161 6.36 14.67 -8.22
C LYS A 161 5.87 13.90 -9.46
N TYR A 162 5.22 12.76 -9.27
CA TYR A 162 4.66 11.92 -10.34
C TYR A 162 3.20 12.28 -10.67
N HIS A 163 2.69 13.44 -10.24
CA HIS A 163 1.37 13.96 -10.60
C HIS A 163 0.20 13.01 -10.24
N GLN A 164 0.37 12.24 -9.15
CA GLN A 164 -0.64 11.24 -8.80
C GLN A 164 -1.93 11.83 -8.23
N PHE A 165 -1.90 13.07 -7.77
CA PHE A 165 -3.05 13.73 -7.15
C PHE A 165 -3.70 14.79 -8.01
N ASP A 166 -3.28 14.96 -9.28
CA ASP A 166 -3.77 16.01 -10.16
C ASP A 166 -5.28 15.88 -10.47
N ASN A 167 -5.82 14.66 -10.40
CA ASN A 167 -7.25 14.38 -10.58
C ASN A 167 -8.04 14.26 -9.27
N CYS A 168 -7.44 14.65 -8.14
CA CYS A 168 -8.03 14.51 -6.81
C CYS A 168 -7.99 15.86 -6.07
N ASP A 169 -9.09 16.24 -5.44
CA ASP A 169 -9.22 17.49 -4.68
C ASP A 169 -8.56 17.47 -3.29
N ILE A 170 -7.50 16.67 -3.12
CA ILE A 170 -6.74 16.57 -1.87
C ILE A 170 -5.84 17.78 -1.68
N THR A 171 -5.87 18.37 -0.50
CA THR A 171 -5.09 19.56 -0.15
C THR A 171 -3.78 19.20 0.54
N MET A 172 -2.80 20.11 0.49
CA MET A 172 -1.53 19.97 1.24
C MET A 172 -1.75 19.83 2.75
N LYS A 173 -2.77 20.50 3.28
CA LYS A 173 -3.16 20.36 4.69
C LYS A 173 -3.63 18.94 5.01
N GLU A 174 -4.44 18.35 4.14
CA GLU A 174 -4.92 16.97 4.30
C GLU A 174 -3.77 15.96 4.15
N LEU A 175 -2.85 16.16 3.21
CA LEU A 175 -1.64 15.34 3.07
C LEU A 175 -0.79 15.34 4.34
N ASN A 176 -0.63 16.49 4.99
CA ASN A 176 0.07 16.58 6.27
C ASN A 176 -0.66 15.83 7.39
N ILE A 177 -2.00 15.94 7.47
CA ILE A 177 -2.81 15.19 8.44
C ILE A 177 -2.66 13.68 8.22
N ILE A 178 -2.69 13.23 6.97
CA ILE A 178 -2.51 11.83 6.60
C ILE A 178 -1.13 11.35 7.07
N LYS A 179 -0.06 12.10 6.77
CA LYS A 179 1.30 11.79 7.21
C LYS A 179 1.38 11.58 8.72
N GLU A 180 0.94 12.57 9.50
CA GLU A 180 0.97 12.53 10.96
C GLU A 180 0.15 11.35 11.52
N THR A 181 -1.00 11.07 10.89
CA THR A 181 -1.86 9.95 11.30
C THR A 181 -1.20 8.61 11.07
N ILE A 182 -0.61 8.39 9.88
CA ILE A 182 0.10 7.14 9.54
C ILE A 182 1.24 6.91 10.53
N VAL A 183 2.08 7.92 10.74
CA VAL A 183 3.23 7.83 11.65
C VAL A 183 2.78 7.51 13.08
N THR A 184 1.75 8.20 13.57
CA THR A 184 1.24 8.00 14.93
C THR A 184 0.69 6.59 15.12
N VAL A 185 -0.08 6.09 14.15
CA VAL A 185 -0.65 4.73 14.20
C VAL A 185 0.46 3.68 14.13
N TYR A 186 1.41 3.85 13.19
CA TYR A 186 2.49 2.89 12.98
C TYR A 186 3.39 2.76 14.20
N VAL A 187 3.87 3.87 14.74
CA VAL A 187 4.71 3.89 15.94
C VAL A 187 3.95 3.34 17.15
N GLY A 188 2.66 3.68 17.31
CA GLY A 188 1.83 3.14 18.37
C GLY A 188 1.64 1.62 18.33
N ILE A 189 1.63 1.01 17.13
CA ILE A 189 1.57 -0.45 16.95
C ILE A 189 2.94 -1.08 17.24
N SER A 190 4.03 -0.46 16.78
CA SER A 190 5.39 -0.96 16.97
C SER A 190 5.78 -1.01 18.46
N HIS A 191 5.41 0.00 19.25
CA HIS A 191 5.67 0.02 20.69
C HIS A 191 4.87 -1.01 21.51
N LYS A 192 3.77 -1.57 21.00
CA LYS A 192 3.00 -2.61 21.70
C LYS A 192 3.69 -3.99 21.73
N ARG A 193 4.82 -4.16 21.09
CA ARG A 193 5.60 -5.40 21.08
C ARG A 193 6.66 -5.48 22.19
N ILE A 194 6.52 -4.74 23.29
CA ILE A 194 7.36 -4.94 24.46
C ILE A 194 6.98 -6.28 25.09
N VAL A 195 7.84 -7.28 24.90
CA VAL A 195 7.72 -8.59 25.59
C VAL A 195 8.01 -8.34 27.06
N TYR A 196 7.00 -8.48 27.92
CA TYR A 196 7.20 -8.43 29.38
C TYR A 196 8.13 -9.56 29.80
N PRO A 197 9.14 -9.31 30.65
CA PRO A 197 10.15 -10.31 31.05
C PRO A 197 9.58 -11.59 31.66
N ASN A 198 8.33 -11.59 32.13
CA ASN A 198 7.67 -12.73 32.74
C ASN A 198 7.04 -13.74 31.77
N GLN A 199 7.01 -13.49 30.46
CA GLN A 199 6.48 -14.45 29.48
C GLN A 199 7.50 -15.53 29.08
N LYS A 200 8.80 -15.30 29.26
CA LYS A 200 9.85 -16.33 29.00
C LYS A 200 9.85 -17.50 29.98
N LYS A 201 9.27 -17.38 31.16
CA LYS A 201 9.25 -18.47 32.15
C LYS A 201 8.15 -19.52 31.93
N ASN A 202 7.13 -19.22 31.10
CA ASN A 202 6.04 -20.18 30.88
C ASN A 202 6.25 -21.11 29.69
N ASP A 203 7.20 -20.83 28.81
CA ASP A 203 7.49 -21.71 27.66
C ASP A 203 8.55 -22.76 27.98
N GLU A 204 9.41 -22.53 28.98
CA GLU A 204 10.41 -23.52 29.46
C GLU A 204 9.80 -24.60 30.37
N SER A 205 8.63 -24.36 30.97
CA SER A 205 7.96 -25.32 31.85
C SER A 205 7.01 -26.30 31.12
N LYS A 206 6.92 -26.22 29.79
CA LYS A 206 6.12 -27.16 28.95
C LYS A 206 6.96 -28.10 28.09
N ALA A 207 8.28 -28.10 28.28
CA ALA A 207 9.22 -28.94 27.52
C ALA A 207 9.95 -29.96 28.40
N GLU A 208 9.36 -30.34 29.56
CA GLU A 208 9.73 -31.51 30.34
C GLU A 208 8.60 -32.56 30.39
#